data_1a2f5a1244d8ac7cf5a3b8a4d78b8255
#
_entry.id   1a2f5a1244d8ac7cf5a3b8a4d78b8255
#
_cell.length_a   1.000
_cell.length_b   1.000
_cell.length_c   1.000
_cell.angle_alpha   90.00
_cell.angle_beta   90.00
_cell.angle_gamma   90.00
#
_symmetry.space_group_name_H-M   'P 1'
#
loop_
_entity.id
_entity.type
_entity.pdbx_description
1 polymer ?
#
loop_
_entity_poly.entity_id
_entity_poly.type
_entity_poly.pdbx_seq_one_letter_code
_entity_poly.pdbx_strand_id
1 'polypeptide(L)'
;MAIESLRQVGQTFASPVLTFFSQQLAQFPSNHYFFLAREGYWLEQAYDTYQHARGVKTNSQYLLASRAFLFKLGLIEPKSYDISLDFSFSGSLYELMRTRFMLSDVSIRKLFDEKQQTKSIVLPHDLKNVAQLLQEKLPQLEAIIAPSMNAYRHYLSSLGFFDHKQVHLVDLGYSGSIQTLLSLLFHVDSVGHYLIASKPGQHTHSGNQLTMKGYLNEGSKLGEGYTPLDRSMLLEAVLTAPTGQFQDIRFDETGEQTYQFFFGRKVRSQHNFHTLEAMMKAALESIEQHSALDISFEKQEVEQILTSHMKKQGMFPRSCWEVFSLDDDIAGEGTLDALDFWGLKR
;
A
#
# COMPACT_ATOMS: atom_id res chain seq x y z
N MET A 1 3.77 -27.95 -17.07
CA MET A 1 4.82 -26.97 -17.45
C MET A 1 4.47 -25.53 -16.98
N ALA A 2 3.35 -24.94 -17.37
CA ALA A 2 3.04 -23.55 -16.98
C ALA A 2 2.89 -23.36 -15.46
N ILE A 3 2.13 -24.21 -14.80
CA ILE A 3 1.94 -24.17 -13.33
C ILE A 3 3.25 -24.40 -12.59
N GLU A 4 4.10 -25.32 -13.06
CA GLU A 4 5.38 -25.60 -12.42
C GLU A 4 6.34 -24.39 -12.50
N SER A 5 6.34 -23.67 -13.62
CA SER A 5 7.12 -22.45 -13.75
C SER A 5 6.63 -21.33 -12.82
N LEU A 6 5.31 -21.22 -12.63
CA LEU A 6 4.73 -20.28 -11.63
C LEU A 6 5.18 -20.64 -10.21
N ARG A 7 5.07 -21.92 -9.84
CA ARG A 7 5.51 -22.42 -8.54
C ARG A 7 6.98 -22.12 -8.31
N GLN A 8 7.84 -22.39 -9.31
CA GLN A 8 9.27 -22.12 -9.23
C GLN A 8 9.56 -20.63 -8.95
N VAL A 9 8.87 -19.70 -9.63
CA VAL A 9 9.03 -18.26 -9.36
C VAL A 9 8.57 -17.92 -7.94
N GLY A 10 7.45 -18.47 -7.48
CA GLY A 10 7.02 -18.31 -6.09
C GLY A 10 8.09 -18.74 -5.09
N GLN A 11 8.70 -19.91 -5.31
CA GLN A 11 9.72 -20.48 -4.45
C GLN A 11 11.06 -19.74 -4.48
N THR A 12 11.48 -19.24 -5.66
CA THR A 12 12.83 -18.68 -5.82
C THR A 12 12.89 -17.16 -5.78
N PHE A 13 11.77 -16.47 -6.02
CA PHE A 13 11.68 -15.02 -5.99
C PHE A 13 10.91 -14.49 -4.79
N ALA A 14 9.65 -14.95 -4.58
CA ALA A 14 8.81 -14.42 -3.52
C ALA A 14 9.14 -14.99 -2.14
N SER A 15 9.32 -16.32 -2.04
CA SER A 15 9.51 -16.99 -0.75
C SER A 15 10.72 -16.49 0.06
N PRO A 16 11.95 -16.31 -0.51
CA PRO A 16 13.09 -15.83 0.27
C PRO A 16 12.85 -14.44 0.88
N VAL A 17 12.26 -13.53 0.11
CA VAL A 17 11.94 -12.17 0.55
C VAL A 17 10.91 -12.18 1.68
N LEU A 18 9.84 -12.97 1.52
CA LEU A 18 8.76 -13.07 2.49
C LEU A 18 9.21 -13.83 3.76
N THR A 19 10.04 -14.88 3.63
CA THR A 19 10.65 -15.55 4.79
C THR A 19 11.50 -14.58 5.59
N PHE A 20 12.41 -13.85 4.93
CA PHE A 20 13.25 -12.84 5.56
C PHE A 20 12.40 -11.79 6.30
N PHE A 21 11.40 -11.22 5.63
CA PHE A 21 10.58 -10.17 6.23
C PHE A 21 9.78 -10.69 7.42
N SER A 22 9.19 -11.90 7.32
CA SER A 22 8.50 -12.57 8.43
C SER A 22 9.40 -12.84 9.61
N GLN A 23 10.66 -13.26 9.37
CA GLN A 23 11.68 -13.44 10.42
C GLN A 23 11.95 -12.12 11.15
N GLN A 24 12.12 -11.02 10.42
CA GLN A 24 12.39 -9.73 11.03
C GLN A 24 11.21 -9.24 11.88
N LEU A 25 9.98 -9.42 11.40
CA LEU A 25 8.77 -9.09 12.15
C LEU A 25 8.64 -9.95 13.41
N ALA A 26 8.96 -11.25 13.33
CA ALA A 26 8.89 -12.17 14.45
C ALA A 26 9.86 -11.83 15.60
N GLN A 27 10.95 -11.11 15.32
CA GLN A 27 11.89 -10.63 16.32
C GLN A 27 11.42 -9.36 17.05
N PHE A 28 10.42 -8.67 16.52
CA PHE A 28 9.92 -7.45 17.15
C PHE A 28 8.80 -7.80 18.16
N PRO A 29 8.84 -7.26 19.38
CA PRO A 29 7.87 -7.60 20.42
C PRO A 29 6.53 -6.88 20.22
N SER A 30 5.82 -7.18 19.14
CA SER A 30 4.45 -6.74 18.95
C SER A 30 3.50 -7.92 19.00
N ASN A 31 2.38 -7.71 19.66
CA ASN A 31 1.32 -8.72 19.77
C ASN A 31 0.23 -8.53 18.70
N HIS A 32 0.29 -7.44 17.91
CA HIS A 32 -0.73 -7.14 16.93
C HIS A 32 -0.12 -6.35 15.76
N TYR A 33 -0.31 -6.85 14.54
CA TYR A 33 0.13 -6.21 13.31
C TYR A 33 -1.04 -5.93 12.38
N PHE A 34 -1.06 -4.73 11.79
CA PHE A 34 -1.96 -4.36 10.70
C PHE A 34 -1.21 -4.31 9.37
N PHE A 35 -1.52 -5.23 8.48
CA PHE A 35 -0.91 -5.36 7.17
C PHE A 35 -1.65 -4.49 6.16
N LEU A 36 -1.00 -3.46 5.63
CA LEU A 36 -1.64 -2.46 4.78
C LEU A 36 -1.96 -3.00 3.38
N ALA A 37 -3.15 -2.74 2.89
CA ALA A 37 -3.55 -3.05 1.53
C ALA A 37 -2.71 -2.21 0.51
N ARG A 38 -2.35 -2.78 -0.64
CA ARG A 38 -2.72 -4.08 -1.24
C ARG A 38 -1.76 -5.21 -0.87
N GLU A 39 -0.49 -4.89 -0.78
CA GLU A 39 0.63 -5.84 -0.60
C GLU A 39 0.52 -6.60 0.71
N GLY A 40 -0.07 -5.98 1.73
CA GLY A 40 -0.36 -6.59 3.03
C GLY A 40 -1.16 -7.88 2.96
N TYR A 41 -1.92 -8.12 1.89
CA TYR A 41 -2.68 -9.35 1.69
C TYR A 41 -1.78 -10.61 1.70
N TRP A 42 -0.65 -10.56 1.01
CA TRP A 42 0.30 -11.67 1.00
C TRP A 42 1.34 -11.58 2.11
N LEU A 43 1.66 -10.37 2.58
CA LEU A 43 2.56 -10.18 3.72
C LEU A 43 1.98 -10.76 5.00
N GLU A 44 0.67 -10.58 5.26
CA GLU A 44 -0.05 -11.18 6.39
C GLU A 44 0.01 -12.70 6.33
N GLN A 45 -0.40 -13.29 5.20
CA GLN A 45 -0.39 -14.73 5.03
C GLN A 45 1.02 -15.34 5.18
N ALA A 46 2.04 -14.67 4.66
CA ALA A 46 3.42 -15.09 4.81
C ALA A 46 3.88 -15.08 6.28
N TYR A 47 3.58 -14.01 6.99
CA TYR A 47 3.89 -13.89 8.42
C TYR A 47 3.15 -14.93 9.26
N ASP A 48 1.86 -15.12 9.01
CA ASP A 48 1.06 -16.11 9.72
C ASP A 48 1.56 -17.55 9.45
N THR A 49 1.85 -17.87 8.19
CA THR A 49 2.43 -19.16 7.80
C THR A 49 3.77 -19.40 8.52
N TYR A 50 4.65 -18.41 8.53
CA TYR A 50 5.94 -18.48 9.20
C TYR A 50 5.79 -18.75 10.71
N GLN A 51 4.90 -18.03 11.38
CA GLN A 51 4.67 -18.16 12.82
C GLN A 51 3.95 -19.45 13.18
N HIS A 52 2.93 -19.86 12.43
CA HIS A 52 2.18 -21.10 12.67
C HIS A 52 3.07 -22.34 12.54
N ALA A 53 4.01 -22.36 11.57
CA ALA A 53 4.99 -23.42 11.45
C ALA A 53 5.93 -23.56 12.68
N ARG A 54 6.04 -22.50 13.49
CA ARG A 54 6.77 -22.49 14.77
C ARG A 54 5.86 -22.70 15.99
N GLY A 55 4.58 -23.00 15.77
CA GLY A 55 3.59 -23.17 16.84
C GLY A 55 3.17 -21.87 17.54
N VAL A 56 3.45 -20.71 16.92
CA VAL A 56 3.10 -19.39 17.46
C VAL A 56 1.77 -18.93 16.88
N LYS A 57 0.83 -18.58 17.77
CA LYS A 57 -0.43 -17.95 17.35
C LYS A 57 -0.21 -16.47 17.05
N THR A 58 -0.65 -16.03 15.89
CA THR A 58 -0.59 -14.64 15.47
C THR A 58 -1.86 -13.86 15.80
N ASN A 59 -1.74 -12.56 15.87
CA ASN A 59 -2.83 -11.60 15.91
C ASN A 59 -2.55 -10.54 14.84
N SER A 60 -2.68 -10.94 13.59
CA SER A 60 -2.52 -10.13 12.40
C SER A 60 -3.86 -9.72 11.83
N GLN A 61 -3.92 -8.57 11.18
CA GLN A 61 -5.13 -8.06 10.52
C GLN A 61 -4.76 -7.39 9.20
N TYR A 62 -5.40 -7.83 8.11
CA TYR A 62 -5.34 -7.11 6.84
C TYR A 62 -6.15 -5.82 6.93
N LEU A 63 -5.49 -4.68 6.75
CA LEU A 63 -6.09 -3.36 6.90
C LEU A 63 -6.31 -2.71 5.54
N LEU A 64 -7.58 -2.51 5.17
CA LEU A 64 -7.93 -1.75 3.97
C LEU A 64 -7.58 -0.28 4.15
N ALA A 65 -6.55 0.16 3.46
CA ALA A 65 -6.11 1.54 3.39
C ALA A 65 -5.53 1.80 2.00
N SER A 66 -5.70 3.00 1.49
CA SER A 66 -4.97 3.47 0.32
C SER A 66 -4.60 4.94 0.50
N ARG A 67 -3.52 5.36 -0.15
CA ARG A 67 -3.10 6.76 -0.12
C ARG A 67 -4.19 7.70 -0.61
N ALA A 68 -4.84 7.38 -1.74
CA ALA A 68 -5.89 8.20 -2.32
C ALA A 68 -7.13 8.28 -1.42
N PHE A 69 -7.54 7.18 -0.79
CA PHE A 69 -8.63 7.20 0.19
C PHE A 69 -8.31 8.06 1.41
N LEU A 70 -7.09 7.94 1.95
CA LEU A 70 -6.67 8.77 3.09
C LEU A 70 -6.48 10.24 2.70
N PHE A 71 -6.07 10.55 1.49
CA PHE A 71 -6.10 11.92 0.97
C PHE A 71 -7.53 12.48 0.93
N LYS A 72 -8.50 11.67 0.47
CA LYS A 72 -9.92 12.04 0.49
C LYS A 72 -10.39 12.33 1.92
N LEU A 73 -10.12 11.46 2.88
CA LEU A 73 -10.45 11.71 4.28
C LEU A 73 -9.74 12.94 4.84
N GLY A 74 -8.49 13.15 4.44
CA GLY A 74 -7.67 14.30 4.82
C GLY A 74 -8.19 15.66 4.34
N LEU A 75 -9.14 15.70 3.40
CA LEU A 75 -9.74 16.97 2.95
C LEU A 75 -10.39 17.77 4.08
N ILE A 76 -10.79 17.12 5.17
CA ILE A 76 -11.37 17.76 6.36
C ILE A 76 -10.35 18.02 7.49
N GLU A 77 -9.08 17.67 7.27
CA GLU A 77 -7.99 17.92 8.23
C GLU A 77 -6.88 18.74 7.56
N PRO A 78 -6.89 20.08 7.71
CA PRO A 78 -5.93 20.95 7.03
C PRO A 78 -4.46 20.61 7.23
N LYS A 79 -4.10 19.99 8.36
CA LYS A 79 -2.72 19.54 8.62
C LYS A 79 -2.26 18.40 7.69
N SER A 80 -3.19 17.73 7.01
CA SER A 80 -2.89 16.70 6.02
C SER A 80 -2.51 17.26 4.65
N TYR A 81 -2.78 18.55 4.38
CA TYR A 81 -2.59 19.15 3.07
C TYR A 81 -1.13 19.18 2.64
N ASP A 82 -0.21 19.40 3.58
CA ASP A 82 1.23 19.34 3.30
C ASP A 82 1.69 17.94 2.81
N ILE A 83 0.94 16.89 3.17
CA ILE A 83 1.22 15.53 2.69
C ILE A 83 0.55 15.30 1.34
N SER A 84 -0.75 15.62 1.22
CA SER A 84 -1.53 15.28 0.01
C SER A 84 -1.21 16.19 -1.18
N LEU A 85 -0.78 17.43 -0.97
CA LEU A 85 -0.46 18.40 -1.99
C LEU A 85 1.04 18.51 -2.32
N ASP A 86 1.92 17.80 -1.62
CA ASP A 86 3.37 17.77 -1.91
C ASP A 86 3.71 16.89 -3.14
N PHE A 87 2.85 15.95 -3.50
CA PHE A 87 3.07 15.11 -4.67
C PHE A 87 2.84 15.88 -5.98
N SER A 88 3.74 15.70 -6.94
CA SER A 88 3.67 16.34 -8.24
C SER A 88 2.31 16.11 -8.93
N PHE A 89 1.78 17.18 -9.50
CA PHE A 89 0.55 17.16 -10.31
C PHE A 89 0.56 18.33 -11.27
N SER A 90 0.03 18.13 -12.47
CA SER A 90 -0.22 19.19 -13.44
C SER A 90 -1.52 18.91 -14.15
N GLY A 91 -2.48 19.81 -14.02
CA GLY A 91 -3.82 19.65 -14.60
C GLY A 91 -4.79 20.72 -14.06
N SER A 92 -6.07 20.52 -14.25
CA SER A 92 -7.11 21.39 -13.70
C SER A 92 -7.42 21.06 -12.23
N LEU A 93 -8.03 21.99 -11.52
CA LEU A 93 -8.56 21.71 -10.17
C LEU A 93 -9.56 20.56 -10.18
N TYR A 94 -10.41 20.48 -11.20
CA TYR A 94 -11.36 19.38 -11.39
C TYR A 94 -10.64 18.02 -11.43
N GLU A 95 -9.60 17.90 -12.26
CA GLU A 95 -8.80 16.67 -12.35
C GLU A 95 -8.10 16.34 -11.04
N LEU A 96 -7.53 17.33 -10.35
CA LEU A 96 -6.92 17.13 -9.02
C LEU A 96 -7.93 16.55 -8.01
N MET A 97 -9.13 17.14 -7.93
CA MET A 97 -10.18 16.67 -7.02
C MET A 97 -10.67 15.27 -7.39
N ARG A 98 -10.78 14.97 -8.67
CA ARG A 98 -11.25 13.69 -9.16
C ARG A 98 -10.22 12.58 -8.99
N THR A 99 -8.97 12.82 -9.38
CA THR A 99 -7.94 11.76 -9.43
C THR A 99 -7.24 11.56 -8.10
N ARG A 100 -6.80 12.63 -7.43
CA ARG A 100 -6.07 12.54 -6.17
C ARG A 100 -6.98 12.34 -4.96
N PHE A 101 -8.10 13.05 -4.93
CA PHE A 101 -9.02 13.02 -3.79
C PHE A 101 -10.27 12.17 -4.05
N MET A 102 -10.40 11.57 -5.22
CA MET A 102 -11.48 10.64 -5.60
C MET A 102 -12.89 11.23 -5.33
N LEU A 103 -13.05 12.54 -5.44
CA LEU A 103 -14.37 13.16 -5.33
C LEU A 103 -15.19 12.87 -6.59
N SER A 104 -16.49 12.63 -6.39
CA SER A 104 -17.41 12.47 -7.52
C SER A 104 -17.63 13.77 -8.29
N ASP A 105 -17.95 13.68 -9.57
CA ASP A 105 -18.25 14.83 -10.41
C ASP A 105 -19.37 15.71 -9.80
N VAL A 106 -20.35 15.07 -9.18
CA VAL A 106 -21.45 15.77 -8.48
C VAL A 106 -20.93 16.57 -7.29
N SER A 107 -20.02 15.98 -6.50
CA SER A 107 -19.41 16.66 -5.34
C SER A 107 -18.53 17.82 -5.80
N ILE A 108 -17.73 17.63 -6.85
CA ILE A 108 -16.85 18.69 -7.38
C ILE A 108 -17.66 19.88 -7.87
N ARG A 109 -18.74 19.64 -8.65
CA ARG A 109 -19.63 20.70 -9.14
C ARG A 109 -20.40 21.44 -8.03
N LYS A 110 -20.66 20.80 -6.91
CA LYS A 110 -21.25 21.44 -5.72
C LYS A 110 -20.26 22.32 -4.98
N LEU A 111 -18.97 21.95 -4.97
CA LEU A 111 -17.92 22.64 -4.23
C LEU A 111 -17.35 23.83 -5.00
N PHE A 112 -17.18 23.70 -6.31
CA PHE A 112 -16.44 24.64 -7.14
C PHE A 112 -17.26 25.06 -8.36
N ASP A 113 -17.25 26.36 -8.66
CA ASP A 113 -17.82 26.87 -9.90
C ASP A 113 -16.96 26.48 -11.13
N GLU A 114 -17.50 26.69 -12.36
CA GLU A 114 -16.80 26.31 -13.59
C GLU A 114 -15.43 26.99 -13.74
N LYS A 115 -15.31 28.26 -13.31
CA LYS A 115 -14.03 28.98 -13.37
C LYS A 115 -13.00 28.39 -12.43
N GLN A 116 -13.41 27.97 -11.23
CA GLN A 116 -12.55 27.30 -10.29
C GLN A 116 -12.15 25.92 -10.81
N GLN A 117 -13.10 25.14 -11.35
CA GLN A 117 -12.85 23.78 -11.87
C GLN A 117 -11.81 23.76 -12.99
N THR A 118 -11.86 24.76 -13.89
CA THR A 118 -10.93 24.86 -15.03
C THR A 118 -9.59 25.51 -14.69
N LYS A 119 -9.40 25.99 -13.45
CA LYS A 119 -8.14 26.61 -13.02
C LYS A 119 -7.00 25.60 -13.14
N SER A 120 -5.94 25.98 -13.84
CA SER A 120 -4.69 25.18 -13.91
C SER A 120 -3.98 25.16 -12.57
N ILE A 121 -3.56 23.99 -12.15
CA ILE A 121 -2.86 23.71 -10.90
C ILE A 121 -1.57 22.95 -11.20
N VAL A 122 -0.46 23.41 -10.62
CA VAL A 122 0.85 22.77 -10.70
C VAL A 122 1.37 22.56 -9.26
N LEU A 123 1.31 21.34 -8.78
CA LEU A 123 1.83 20.97 -7.45
C LEU A 123 3.29 20.50 -7.51
N PRO A 124 4.09 20.81 -6.49
CA PRO A 124 3.74 21.49 -5.23
C PRO A 124 3.73 23.04 -5.30
N HIS A 125 3.98 23.65 -6.46
CA HIS A 125 4.06 25.10 -6.60
C HIS A 125 2.80 25.82 -6.08
N ASP A 126 1.62 25.32 -6.42
CA ASP A 126 0.32 25.91 -6.04
C ASP A 126 -0.23 25.40 -4.70
N LEU A 127 0.56 24.68 -3.90
CA LEU A 127 0.12 24.06 -2.64
C LEU A 127 -0.66 25.06 -1.76
N LYS A 128 -0.10 26.24 -1.50
CA LYS A 128 -0.71 27.23 -0.61
C LYS A 128 -2.07 27.73 -1.13
N ASN A 129 -2.15 27.94 -2.44
CA ASN A 129 -3.39 28.42 -3.08
C ASN A 129 -4.50 27.36 -3.02
N VAL A 130 -4.13 26.10 -3.27
CA VAL A 130 -5.07 24.97 -3.20
C VAL A 130 -5.49 24.72 -1.74
N ALA A 131 -4.55 24.73 -0.80
CA ALA A 131 -4.83 24.56 0.63
C ALA A 131 -5.81 25.63 1.15
N GLN A 132 -5.60 26.91 0.79
CA GLN A 132 -6.50 27.98 1.17
C GLN A 132 -7.91 27.75 0.57
N LEU A 133 -8.00 27.40 -0.71
CA LEU A 133 -9.28 27.12 -1.36
C LEU A 133 -10.04 25.96 -0.69
N LEU A 134 -9.32 24.89 -0.29
CA LEU A 134 -9.92 23.77 0.43
C LEU A 134 -10.39 24.19 1.83
N GLN A 135 -9.62 25.01 2.55
CA GLN A 135 -10.04 25.55 3.84
C GLN A 135 -11.31 26.39 3.77
N GLU A 136 -11.47 27.20 2.73
CA GLU A 136 -12.68 27.99 2.49
C GLU A 136 -13.92 27.10 2.25
N LYS A 137 -13.71 25.84 1.82
CA LYS A 137 -14.77 24.87 1.54
C LYS A 137 -14.98 23.83 2.66
N LEU A 138 -14.30 23.99 3.81
CA LEU A 138 -14.27 22.99 4.87
C LEU A 138 -15.67 22.50 5.28
N PRO A 139 -16.67 23.35 5.56
CA PRO A 139 -18.00 22.87 5.98
C PRO A 139 -18.70 21.99 4.94
N GLN A 140 -18.51 22.32 3.65
CA GLN A 140 -19.07 21.52 2.56
C GLN A 140 -18.29 20.20 2.37
N LEU A 141 -16.97 20.24 2.54
CA LEU A 141 -16.12 19.05 2.51
C LEU A 141 -16.46 18.10 3.66
N GLU A 142 -16.66 18.62 4.87
CA GLU A 142 -17.11 17.82 6.03
C GLU A 142 -18.41 17.07 5.75
N ALA A 143 -19.41 17.73 5.17
CA ALA A 143 -20.67 17.10 4.82
C ALA A 143 -20.52 15.96 3.79
N ILE A 144 -19.55 16.07 2.86
CA ILE A 144 -19.27 15.05 1.84
C ILE A 144 -18.46 13.89 2.42
N ILE A 145 -17.51 14.16 3.30
CA ILE A 145 -16.52 13.19 3.78
C ILE A 145 -16.99 12.47 5.05
N ALA A 146 -17.82 13.08 5.86
CA ALA A 146 -18.26 12.51 7.15
C ALA A 146 -18.82 11.07 7.05
N PRO A 147 -19.61 10.68 6.03
CA PRO A 147 -20.07 9.30 5.92
C PRO A 147 -18.93 8.28 5.75
N SER A 148 -17.91 8.61 4.95
CA SER A 148 -16.72 7.76 4.79
C SER A 148 -15.88 7.73 6.07
N MET A 149 -15.66 8.88 6.69
CA MET A 149 -14.85 9.02 7.91
C MET A 149 -15.48 8.21 9.05
N ASN A 150 -16.80 8.33 9.27
CA ASN A 150 -17.49 7.62 10.34
C ASN A 150 -17.46 6.10 10.12
N ALA A 151 -17.74 5.64 8.89
CA ALA A 151 -17.69 4.22 8.56
C ALA A 151 -16.27 3.66 8.71
N TYR A 152 -15.25 4.41 8.29
CA TYR A 152 -13.86 3.97 8.38
C TYR A 152 -13.36 3.94 9.83
N ARG A 153 -13.70 4.95 10.65
CA ARG A 153 -13.39 4.95 12.08
C ARG A 153 -14.00 3.74 12.77
N HIS A 154 -15.25 3.42 12.46
CA HIS A 154 -15.92 2.24 13.02
C HIS A 154 -15.27 0.94 12.54
N TYR A 155 -14.90 0.84 11.25
CA TYR A 155 -14.14 -0.28 10.71
C TYR A 155 -12.80 -0.46 11.43
N LEU A 156 -12.01 0.61 11.61
CA LEU A 156 -10.77 0.56 12.37
C LEU A 156 -10.98 0.08 13.80
N SER A 157 -12.04 0.58 14.47
CA SER A 157 -12.41 0.14 15.82
C SER A 157 -12.77 -1.35 15.87
N SER A 158 -13.50 -1.86 14.87
CA SER A 158 -13.87 -3.28 14.80
C SER A 158 -12.67 -4.22 14.61
N LEU A 159 -11.56 -3.70 14.09
CA LEU A 159 -10.29 -4.43 13.98
C LEU A 159 -9.39 -4.30 15.23
N GLY A 160 -9.82 -3.59 16.27
CA GLY A 160 -9.00 -3.31 17.45
C GLY A 160 -7.89 -2.28 17.24
N PHE A 161 -7.98 -1.45 16.18
CA PHE A 161 -6.95 -0.48 15.83
C PHE A 161 -6.66 0.52 16.97
N PHE A 162 -7.68 0.86 17.75
CA PHE A 162 -7.58 1.81 18.87
C PHE A 162 -7.30 1.16 20.24
N ASP A 163 -7.17 -0.17 20.29
CA ASP A 163 -7.01 -0.89 21.57
C ASP A 163 -5.55 -0.87 22.07
N HIS A 164 -4.64 -0.32 21.29
CA HIS A 164 -3.22 -0.30 21.56
C HIS A 164 -2.69 1.13 21.76
N LYS A 165 -1.69 1.28 22.65
CA LYS A 165 -0.98 2.56 22.83
C LYS A 165 -0.28 3.01 21.56
N GLN A 166 0.19 2.06 20.77
CA GLN A 166 0.94 2.27 19.56
C GLN A 166 0.52 1.23 18.53
N VAL A 167 0.19 1.69 17.33
CA VAL A 167 -0.27 0.83 16.23
C VAL A 167 0.93 0.35 15.42
N HIS A 168 1.02 -0.96 15.17
CA HIS A 168 2.06 -1.56 14.36
C HIS A 168 1.55 -1.81 12.94
N LEU A 169 2.07 -1.06 11.98
CA LEU A 169 1.69 -1.12 10.56
C LEU A 169 2.77 -1.84 9.77
N VAL A 170 2.38 -2.80 8.93
CA VAL A 170 3.30 -3.55 8.07
C VAL A 170 2.99 -3.25 6.62
N ASP A 171 4.03 -2.93 5.84
CA ASP A 171 3.90 -2.61 4.43
C ASP A 171 5.21 -2.94 3.67
N LEU A 172 5.14 -3.02 2.36
CA LEU A 172 6.32 -3.13 1.51
C LEU A 172 7.22 -1.88 1.63
N GLY A 173 6.63 -0.70 1.64
CA GLY A 173 7.33 0.58 1.79
C GLY A 173 6.48 1.76 1.30
N TYR A 174 7.03 2.94 1.04
CA TYR A 174 8.48 3.26 1.16
C TYR A 174 8.66 4.49 2.03
N SER A 175 7.84 5.54 1.81
CA SER A 175 7.96 6.84 2.48
C SER A 175 7.09 7.02 3.72
N GLY A 176 6.25 6.02 4.04
CA GLY A 176 5.37 6.03 5.21
C GLY A 176 4.19 7.01 5.13
N SER A 177 3.77 7.45 3.94
CA SER A 177 2.67 8.42 3.80
C SER A 177 1.34 7.90 4.34
N ILE A 178 1.01 6.61 4.15
CA ILE A 178 -0.19 5.98 4.71
C ILE A 178 -0.10 5.96 6.24
N GLN A 179 1.04 5.56 6.81
CA GLN A 179 1.28 5.60 8.25
C GLN A 179 1.07 7.00 8.82
N THR A 180 1.68 8.00 8.19
CA THR A 180 1.57 9.40 8.63
C THR A 180 0.12 9.90 8.61
N LEU A 181 -0.62 9.58 7.55
CA LEU A 181 -2.02 9.97 7.43
C LEU A 181 -2.92 9.26 8.45
N LEU A 182 -2.73 7.96 8.67
CA LEU A 182 -3.48 7.22 9.70
C LEU A 182 -3.21 7.80 11.09
N SER A 183 -1.93 8.05 11.42
CA SER A 183 -1.58 8.66 12.70
C SER A 183 -2.16 10.06 12.87
N LEU A 184 -2.13 10.88 11.81
CA LEU A 184 -2.69 12.24 11.82
C LEU A 184 -4.22 12.24 11.97
N LEU A 185 -4.92 11.47 11.13
CA LEU A 185 -6.38 11.49 11.04
C LEU A 185 -7.06 10.81 12.25
N PHE A 186 -6.38 9.86 12.88
CA PHE A 186 -6.95 9.08 13.98
C PHE A 186 -6.25 9.30 15.33
N HIS A 187 -5.26 10.19 15.37
CA HIS A 187 -4.54 10.59 16.59
C HIS A 187 -3.91 9.41 17.34
N VAL A 188 -3.19 8.56 16.60
CA VAL A 188 -2.49 7.38 17.16
C VAL A 188 -0.99 7.46 16.93
N ASP A 189 -0.23 7.02 17.92
CA ASP A 189 1.19 6.74 17.74
C ASP A 189 1.35 5.46 16.91
N SER A 190 2.41 5.38 16.09
CA SER A 190 2.57 4.23 15.21
C SER A 190 4.02 3.81 15.00
N VAL A 191 4.21 2.51 14.76
CA VAL A 191 5.45 1.92 14.25
C VAL A 191 5.16 1.32 12.88
N GLY A 192 5.83 1.84 11.86
CA GLY A 192 5.80 1.27 10.52
C GLY A 192 6.95 0.28 10.34
N HIS A 193 6.60 -0.94 9.97
CA HIS A 193 7.50 -2.03 9.64
C HIS A 193 7.50 -2.20 8.12
N TYR A 194 8.58 -1.77 7.48
CA TYR A 194 8.71 -1.76 6.01
C TYR A 194 9.79 -2.75 5.56
N LEU A 195 9.58 -3.38 4.42
CA LEU A 195 10.69 -4.06 3.78
C LEU A 195 11.78 -3.04 3.42
N ILE A 196 11.38 -1.90 2.85
CA ILE A 196 12.28 -0.78 2.53
C ILE A 196 11.69 0.52 3.07
N ALA A 197 12.43 1.27 3.89
CA ALA A 197 12.02 2.57 4.42
C ALA A 197 12.91 3.70 3.87
N SER A 198 12.33 4.60 3.09
CA SER A 198 13.06 5.77 2.54
C SER A 198 13.25 6.88 3.58
N LYS A 199 12.45 6.91 4.64
CA LYS A 199 12.50 7.90 5.72
C LYS A 199 12.53 7.20 7.08
N PRO A 200 13.60 6.42 7.41
CA PRO A 200 13.66 5.68 8.65
C PRO A 200 13.81 6.62 9.87
N GLY A 201 13.55 6.07 11.06
CA GLY A 201 13.72 6.75 12.31
C GLY A 201 12.44 7.25 12.94
N GLN A 202 12.60 8.13 13.92
CA GLN A 202 11.47 8.71 14.67
C GLN A 202 11.06 10.06 14.09
N HIS A 203 9.77 10.25 13.95
CA HIS A 203 9.16 11.47 13.44
C HIS A 203 8.02 11.90 14.38
N THR A 204 7.78 13.19 14.46
CA THR A 204 6.62 13.74 15.16
C THR A 204 5.75 14.47 14.16
N HIS A 205 4.48 14.07 14.05
CA HIS A 205 3.54 14.75 13.17
C HIS A 205 2.24 15.07 13.94
N SER A 206 1.94 16.37 14.06
CA SER A 206 0.74 16.86 14.78
C SER A 206 0.60 16.33 16.21
N GLY A 207 1.71 16.10 16.91
CA GLY A 207 1.74 15.60 18.29
C GLY A 207 1.83 14.08 18.41
N ASN A 208 1.61 13.32 17.32
CA ASN A 208 1.75 11.87 17.33
C ASN A 208 3.19 11.44 17.04
N GLN A 209 3.64 10.37 17.67
CA GLN A 209 4.96 9.78 17.46
C GLN A 209 4.88 8.69 16.40
N LEU A 210 5.73 8.78 15.39
CA LEU A 210 5.85 7.80 14.32
C LEU A 210 7.27 7.25 14.31
N THR A 211 7.41 5.94 14.31
CA THR A 211 8.69 5.28 14.05
C THR A 211 8.60 4.55 12.73
N MET A 212 9.57 4.74 11.84
CA MET A 212 9.65 4.03 10.56
C MET A 212 10.91 3.17 10.56
N LYS A 213 10.76 1.87 10.32
CA LYS A 213 11.83 0.88 10.30
C LYS A 213 11.82 0.11 8.98
N GLY A 214 12.95 0.12 8.28
CA GLY A 214 13.19 -0.70 7.10
C GLY A 214 14.07 -1.90 7.42
N TYR A 215 13.65 -3.09 7.03
CA TYR A 215 14.40 -4.31 7.35
C TYR A 215 15.41 -4.67 6.27
N LEU A 216 15.05 -4.56 5.00
CA LEU A 216 15.95 -4.80 3.88
C LEU A 216 16.81 -3.59 3.55
N ASN A 217 16.26 -2.37 3.64
CA ASN A 217 17.02 -1.15 3.40
C ASN A 217 16.38 0.06 4.10
N GLU A 218 17.23 0.97 4.52
CA GLU A 218 16.87 2.25 5.13
C GLU A 218 17.58 3.41 4.46
N GLY A 219 16.83 4.49 4.20
CA GLY A 219 17.36 5.77 3.72
C GLY A 219 17.52 5.90 2.21
N SER A 220 17.45 4.82 1.44
CA SER A 220 17.51 4.90 -0.04
C SER A 220 16.26 5.59 -0.60
N LYS A 221 16.46 6.38 -1.65
CA LYS A 221 15.38 7.06 -2.37
C LYS A 221 15.25 6.50 -3.78
N LEU A 222 14.08 6.62 -4.32
CA LEU A 222 13.79 6.21 -5.70
C LEU A 222 14.71 6.98 -6.68
N GLY A 223 15.32 6.25 -7.61
CA GLY A 223 16.24 6.81 -8.61
C GLY A 223 17.70 6.92 -8.15
N GLU A 224 18.04 6.50 -6.93
CA GLU A 224 19.42 6.53 -6.42
C GLU A 224 20.23 5.26 -6.71
N GLY A 225 19.68 4.31 -7.48
CA GLY A 225 20.38 3.11 -7.94
C GLY A 225 20.23 1.88 -7.04
N TYR A 226 19.43 1.94 -5.99
CA TYR A 226 19.06 0.78 -5.19
C TYR A 226 17.98 -0.03 -5.90
N THR A 227 18.41 -1.08 -6.58
CA THR A 227 17.55 -1.86 -7.51
C THR A 227 16.23 -2.35 -6.91
N PRO A 228 16.18 -2.91 -5.67
CA PRO A 228 14.92 -3.36 -5.10
C PRO A 228 13.87 -2.24 -4.94
N LEU A 229 14.32 -1.01 -4.69
CA LEU A 229 13.44 0.16 -4.63
C LEU A 229 13.13 0.73 -6.01
N ASP A 230 14.15 0.90 -6.86
CA ASP A 230 13.98 1.50 -8.20
C ASP A 230 13.08 0.65 -9.11
N ARG A 231 12.99 -0.66 -8.85
CA ARG A 231 12.15 -1.62 -9.57
C ARG A 231 11.10 -2.28 -8.68
N SER A 232 10.69 -1.61 -7.64
CA SER A 232 9.72 -2.08 -6.63
C SER A 232 8.38 -2.53 -7.21
N MET A 233 7.97 -1.96 -8.34
CA MET A 233 6.78 -2.38 -9.08
C MET A 233 6.73 -3.90 -9.37
N LEU A 234 7.88 -4.56 -9.46
CA LEU A 234 7.93 -6.02 -9.64
C LEU A 234 7.50 -6.77 -8.38
N LEU A 235 7.84 -6.27 -7.19
CA LEU A 235 7.35 -6.82 -5.92
C LEU A 235 5.87 -6.47 -5.70
N GLU A 236 5.48 -5.24 -5.95
CA GLU A 236 4.09 -4.78 -5.83
C GLU A 236 3.14 -5.61 -6.70
N ALA A 237 3.59 -5.97 -7.92
CA ALA A 237 2.81 -6.81 -8.83
C ALA A 237 2.53 -8.20 -8.24
N VAL A 238 3.54 -8.87 -7.68
CA VAL A 238 3.39 -10.23 -7.13
C VAL A 238 2.74 -10.25 -5.75
N LEU A 239 2.74 -9.12 -5.04
CA LEU A 239 2.12 -9.01 -3.72
C LEU A 239 0.70 -8.39 -3.76
N THR A 240 0.18 -8.09 -4.94
CA THR A 240 -1.14 -7.46 -5.06
C THR A 240 -2.27 -8.35 -4.55
N ALA A 241 -3.30 -7.73 -3.95
CA ALA A 241 -4.52 -8.40 -3.50
C ALA A 241 -5.49 -8.71 -4.66
N PRO A 242 -6.49 -9.58 -4.47
CA PRO A 242 -7.48 -9.92 -5.51
C PRO A 242 -8.45 -8.78 -5.87
N THR A 243 -8.40 -7.68 -5.12
CA THR A 243 -9.25 -6.48 -5.31
C THR A 243 -8.43 -5.34 -5.88
N GLY A 244 -9.11 -4.40 -6.58
CA GLY A 244 -8.52 -3.12 -6.97
C GLY A 244 -8.17 -2.26 -5.75
N GLN A 245 -7.66 -1.05 -6.02
CA GLN A 245 -7.33 -0.09 -4.97
C GLN A 245 -8.56 0.25 -4.12
N PHE A 246 -8.40 0.26 -2.80
CA PHE A 246 -9.46 0.66 -1.87
C PHE A 246 -9.77 2.16 -2.05
N GLN A 247 -11.05 2.49 -2.31
CA GLN A 247 -11.47 3.84 -2.68
C GLN A 247 -12.44 4.47 -1.68
N ASP A 248 -13.31 3.68 -1.06
CA ASP A 248 -14.30 4.21 -0.11
C ASP A 248 -14.88 3.10 0.77
N ILE A 249 -15.52 3.52 1.86
CA ILE A 249 -16.31 2.68 2.76
C ILE A 249 -17.55 3.45 3.21
N ARG A 250 -18.68 2.77 3.29
CA ARG A 250 -19.93 3.29 3.82
C ARG A 250 -20.56 2.27 4.76
N PHE A 251 -21.41 2.72 5.67
CA PHE A 251 -22.32 1.80 6.34
C PHE A 251 -23.33 1.28 5.33
N ASP A 252 -23.67 0.01 5.45
CA ASP A 252 -24.75 -0.58 4.66
C ASP A 252 -26.11 0.00 5.14
N GLU A 253 -27.05 0.17 4.22
CA GLU A 253 -28.38 0.68 4.50
C GLU A 253 -29.23 -0.31 5.33
N THR A 254 -28.81 -1.57 5.45
CA THR A 254 -29.51 -2.62 6.21
C THR A 254 -29.49 -2.41 7.73
N GLY A 255 -28.71 -1.46 8.25
CA GLY A 255 -28.72 -1.05 9.66
C GLY A 255 -27.97 -1.97 10.62
N GLU A 256 -27.33 -3.04 10.18
CA GLU A 256 -26.61 -4.03 11.00
C GLU A 256 -25.12 -3.72 11.19
N GLN A 257 -24.70 -2.47 11.17
CA GLN A 257 -23.27 -2.05 11.28
C GLN A 257 -22.32 -2.79 10.31
N THR A 258 -22.86 -3.25 9.19
CA THR A 258 -22.12 -3.85 8.10
C THR A 258 -21.58 -2.76 7.17
N TYR A 259 -20.52 -3.09 6.41
CA TYR A 259 -19.86 -2.14 5.54
C TYR A 259 -20.04 -2.51 4.08
N GLN A 260 -20.23 -1.48 3.26
CA GLN A 260 -20.04 -1.55 1.84
C GLN A 260 -18.66 -0.99 1.50
N PHE A 261 -17.80 -1.84 0.93
CA PHE A 261 -16.46 -1.47 0.48
C PHE A 261 -16.45 -1.17 -1.02
N PHE A 262 -15.79 -0.09 -1.39
CA PHE A 262 -15.64 0.33 -2.79
C PHE A 262 -14.18 0.20 -3.21
N PHE A 263 -13.98 -0.45 -4.36
CA PHE A 263 -12.66 -0.67 -4.91
C PHE A 263 -12.57 -0.11 -6.33
N GLY A 264 -11.38 0.29 -6.72
CA GLY A 264 -11.05 0.69 -8.08
C GLY A 264 -11.09 -0.50 -9.05
N ARG A 265 -10.74 -0.20 -10.29
CA ARG A 265 -10.67 -1.23 -11.33
C ARG A 265 -9.66 -2.33 -10.98
N LYS A 266 -9.91 -3.53 -11.51
CA LYS A 266 -8.96 -4.62 -11.48
C LYS A 266 -8.03 -4.56 -12.69
N VAL A 267 -6.75 -4.84 -12.46
CA VAL A 267 -5.78 -5.08 -13.53
C VAL A 267 -5.80 -6.54 -13.97
N ARG A 268 -5.04 -6.87 -15.02
CA ARG A 268 -5.03 -8.22 -15.62
C ARG A 268 -4.68 -9.32 -14.60
N SER A 269 -3.67 -9.10 -13.76
CA SER A 269 -3.28 -10.05 -12.69
C SER A 269 -4.40 -10.30 -11.68
N GLN A 270 -5.23 -9.29 -11.40
CA GLN A 270 -6.38 -9.41 -10.49
C GLN A 270 -7.61 -10.05 -11.14
N HIS A 271 -7.78 -9.90 -12.46
CA HIS A 271 -8.81 -10.67 -13.20
C HIS A 271 -8.45 -12.15 -13.28
N ASN A 272 -7.16 -12.47 -13.47
CA ASN A 272 -6.60 -13.81 -13.53
C ASN A 272 -5.91 -14.19 -12.21
N PHE A 273 -6.50 -13.82 -11.08
CA PHE A 273 -5.86 -13.93 -9.76
C PHE A 273 -5.42 -15.36 -9.42
N HIS A 274 -6.09 -16.37 -9.96
CA HIS A 274 -5.71 -17.77 -9.78
C HIS A 274 -4.26 -18.08 -10.24
N THR A 275 -3.74 -17.34 -11.24
CA THR A 275 -2.35 -17.47 -11.69
C THR A 275 -1.37 -16.95 -10.64
N LEU A 276 -1.65 -15.76 -10.10
CA LEU A 276 -0.87 -15.20 -9.00
C LEU A 276 -0.99 -16.05 -7.73
N GLU A 277 -2.20 -16.49 -7.41
CA GLU A 277 -2.46 -17.35 -6.25
C GLU A 277 -1.69 -18.67 -6.32
N ALA A 278 -1.57 -19.31 -7.50
CA ALA A 278 -0.79 -20.53 -7.67
C ALA A 278 0.71 -20.29 -7.40
N MET A 279 1.25 -19.15 -7.80
CA MET A 279 2.62 -18.74 -7.52
C MET A 279 2.82 -18.48 -6.02
N MET A 280 1.91 -17.72 -5.41
CA MET A 280 2.04 -17.31 -4.00
C MET A 280 1.78 -18.48 -3.04
N LYS A 281 0.88 -19.42 -3.36
CA LYS A 281 0.71 -20.66 -2.58
C LYS A 281 2.02 -21.47 -2.52
N ALA A 282 2.75 -21.57 -3.62
CA ALA A 282 4.05 -22.23 -3.63
C ALA A 282 5.10 -21.46 -2.80
N ALA A 283 5.02 -20.13 -2.77
CA ALA A 283 5.86 -19.33 -1.87
C ALA A 283 5.51 -19.61 -0.40
N LEU A 284 4.23 -19.67 -0.03
CA LEU A 284 3.78 -19.98 1.34
C LEU A 284 4.20 -21.39 1.77
N GLU A 285 4.05 -22.41 0.90
CA GLU A 285 4.55 -23.77 1.17
C GLU A 285 6.07 -23.79 1.48
N SER A 286 6.84 -22.98 0.74
CA SER A 286 8.28 -22.85 1.01
C SER A 286 8.57 -22.10 2.32
N ILE A 287 7.79 -21.07 2.65
CA ILE A 287 7.92 -20.35 3.93
C ILE A 287 7.66 -21.29 5.11
N GLU A 288 6.63 -22.13 5.01
CA GLU A 288 6.33 -23.14 6.02
C GLU A 288 7.52 -24.08 6.24
N GLN A 289 8.10 -24.59 5.14
CA GLN A 289 9.28 -25.45 5.19
C GLN A 289 10.52 -24.73 5.76
N HIS A 290 10.79 -23.50 5.31
CA HIS A 290 11.89 -22.69 5.81
C HIS A 290 11.76 -22.47 7.32
N SER A 291 10.57 -22.14 7.78
CA SER A 291 10.30 -21.90 9.20
C SER A 291 10.43 -23.18 10.02
N ALA A 292 9.88 -24.30 9.55
CA ALA A 292 9.95 -25.60 10.25
C ALA A 292 11.38 -26.14 10.35
N LEU A 293 12.23 -25.84 9.35
CA LEU A 293 13.64 -26.27 9.31
C LEU A 293 14.61 -25.22 9.86
N ASP A 294 14.11 -24.12 10.41
CA ASP A 294 14.88 -22.97 10.90
C ASP A 294 15.84 -22.38 9.84
N ILE A 295 15.42 -22.42 8.57
CA ILE A 295 16.15 -21.80 7.45
C ILE A 295 15.92 -20.30 7.52
N SER A 296 17.01 -19.55 7.51
CA SER A 296 17.02 -18.09 7.51
C SER A 296 17.66 -17.53 6.25
N PHE A 297 17.25 -16.33 5.88
CA PHE A 297 17.88 -15.55 4.82
C PHE A 297 18.51 -14.31 5.43
N GLU A 298 19.74 -14.02 5.01
CA GLU A 298 20.38 -12.77 5.36
C GLU A 298 19.98 -11.65 4.37
N LYS A 299 20.12 -10.42 4.84
CA LYS A 299 19.81 -9.23 4.04
C LYS A 299 20.49 -9.24 2.67
N GLN A 300 21.78 -9.57 2.63
CA GLN A 300 22.58 -9.58 1.40
C GLN A 300 22.10 -10.66 0.42
N GLU A 301 21.67 -11.81 0.90
CA GLU A 301 21.12 -12.88 0.06
C GLU A 301 19.81 -12.44 -0.60
N VAL A 302 18.92 -11.82 0.17
CA VAL A 302 17.66 -11.28 -0.35
C VAL A 302 17.91 -10.18 -1.39
N GLU A 303 18.85 -9.27 -1.13
CA GLU A 303 19.24 -8.22 -2.08
C GLU A 303 19.80 -8.80 -3.39
N GLN A 304 20.60 -9.86 -3.32
CA GLN A 304 21.13 -10.55 -4.49
C GLN A 304 20.04 -11.25 -5.32
N ILE A 305 19.12 -11.94 -4.63
CA ILE A 305 17.98 -12.60 -5.28
C ILE A 305 17.12 -11.56 -6.02
N LEU A 306 16.73 -10.49 -5.34
CA LEU A 306 15.94 -9.41 -5.93
C LEU A 306 16.66 -8.77 -7.10
N THR A 307 17.92 -8.37 -6.90
CA THR A 307 18.70 -7.70 -7.96
C THR A 307 18.87 -8.59 -9.19
N SER A 308 19.11 -9.89 -9.00
CA SER A 308 19.25 -10.85 -10.09
C SER A 308 17.99 -10.96 -10.92
N HIS A 309 16.83 -11.13 -10.28
CA HIS A 309 15.54 -11.23 -10.96
C HIS A 309 15.12 -9.90 -11.62
N MET A 310 15.39 -8.79 -10.97
CA MET A 310 14.95 -7.47 -11.41
C MET A 310 15.84 -6.85 -12.50
N LYS A 311 17.05 -7.36 -12.73
CA LYS A 311 17.98 -6.85 -13.77
C LYS A 311 18.16 -7.77 -14.95
N LYS A 312 18.06 -9.08 -14.77
CA LYS A 312 18.34 -10.08 -15.82
C LYS A 312 17.09 -10.38 -16.64
N GLN A 313 17.22 -10.29 -17.98
CA GLN A 313 16.18 -10.76 -18.88
C GLN A 313 15.96 -12.27 -18.75
N GLY A 314 14.72 -12.69 -18.93
CA GLY A 314 14.33 -14.10 -18.96
C GLY A 314 14.36 -14.83 -17.62
N MET A 315 14.49 -14.12 -16.52
CA MET A 315 14.30 -14.71 -15.16
C MET A 315 12.85 -15.07 -14.89
N PHE A 316 11.91 -14.40 -15.56
CA PHE A 316 10.47 -14.68 -15.45
C PHE A 316 9.97 -15.40 -16.70
N PRO A 317 9.55 -16.68 -16.57
CA PRO A 317 8.96 -17.45 -17.68
C PRO A 317 7.68 -16.79 -18.24
N ARG A 318 7.37 -17.06 -19.52
CA ARG A 318 6.17 -16.49 -20.17
C ARG A 318 4.87 -16.74 -19.42
N SER A 319 4.74 -17.87 -18.74
CA SER A 319 3.59 -18.22 -17.90
C SER A 319 3.37 -17.28 -16.72
N CYS A 320 4.40 -16.52 -16.30
CA CYS A 320 4.32 -15.57 -15.19
C CYS A 320 4.06 -14.12 -15.66
N TRP A 321 4.12 -13.81 -16.96
CA TRP A 321 4.13 -12.43 -17.42
C TRP A 321 2.86 -11.65 -17.06
N GLU A 322 1.70 -12.30 -17.08
CA GLU A 322 0.43 -11.64 -16.74
C GLU A 322 0.32 -11.24 -15.25
N VAL A 323 1.14 -11.85 -14.37
CA VAL A 323 1.22 -11.50 -12.95
C VAL A 323 1.78 -10.10 -12.75
N PHE A 324 2.68 -9.65 -13.64
CA PHE A 324 3.38 -8.38 -13.53
C PHE A 324 2.63 -7.19 -14.13
N SER A 325 1.30 -7.24 -14.15
CA SER A 325 0.45 -6.12 -14.54
C SER A 325 0.02 -5.31 -13.31
N LEU A 326 0.20 -3.99 -13.37
CA LEU A 326 -0.12 -3.04 -12.31
C LEU A 326 -1.09 -1.98 -12.82
N ASP A 327 -1.80 -1.37 -11.89
CA ASP A 327 -2.52 -0.13 -12.14
C ASP A 327 -1.52 1.03 -12.25
N ASP A 328 -1.68 1.88 -13.25
CA ASP A 328 -0.85 3.08 -13.39
C ASP A 328 -1.39 4.18 -12.47
N ASP A 329 -0.82 4.23 -11.26
CA ASP A 329 -1.18 5.25 -10.27
C ASP A 329 -0.75 6.68 -10.69
N ILE A 330 0.16 6.78 -11.68
CA ILE A 330 0.70 8.07 -12.13
C ILE A 330 -0.25 8.73 -13.13
N ALA A 331 -0.73 7.95 -14.12
CA ALA A 331 -1.67 8.43 -15.13
C ALA A 331 -3.15 8.22 -14.74
N GLY A 332 -3.44 7.41 -13.71
CA GLY A 332 -4.79 7.20 -13.17
C GLY A 332 -5.74 6.36 -14.03
N GLU A 333 -5.39 6.00 -15.23
CA GLU A 333 -6.28 5.31 -16.19
C GLU A 333 -5.60 4.18 -17.00
N GLY A 334 -4.30 3.95 -16.83
CA GLY A 334 -3.53 2.95 -17.56
C GLY A 334 -3.35 1.62 -16.81
N THR A 335 -2.89 0.61 -17.51
CA THR A 335 -2.32 -0.61 -16.95
C THR A 335 -0.88 -0.70 -17.40
N LEU A 336 0.04 -0.84 -16.44
CA LEU A 336 1.46 -0.99 -16.72
C LEU A 336 1.84 -2.47 -16.67
N ASP A 337 2.60 -2.93 -17.65
CA ASP A 337 3.31 -4.21 -17.60
C ASP A 337 4.73 -3.94 -17.09
N ALA A 338 5.03 -4.32 -15.86
CA ALA A 338 6.30 -4.02 -15.21
C ALA A 338 7.49 -4.73 -15.90
N LEU A 339 7.27 -5.90 -16.50
CA LEU A 339 8.34 -6.60 -17.22
C LEU A 339 8.66 -5.93 -18.55
N ASP A 340 7.67 -5.41 -19.28
CA ASP A 340 7.90 -4.65 -20.51
C ASP A 340 8.54 -3.30 -20.18
N PHE A 341 8.05 -2.61 -19.17
CA PHE A 341 8.58 -1.32 -18.72
C PHE A 341 10.09 -1.40 -18.42
N TRP A 342 10.53 -2.48 -17.80
CA TRP A 342 11.95 -2.69 -17.46
C TRP A 342 12.73 -3.51 -18.50
N GLY A 343 12.11 -3.88 -19.63
CA GLY A 343 12.75 -4.67 -20.68
C GLY A 343 13.20 -6.07 -20.23
N LEU A 344 12.45 -6.72 -19.33
CA LEU A 344 12.82 -8.02 -18.73
C LEU A 344 12.26 -9.23 -19.49
N LYS A 345 11.32 -9.04 -20.40
CA LYS A 345 10.83 -10.10 -21.31
C LYS A 345 11.89 -10.49 -22.33
N ARG A 346 11.87 -11.78 -22.72
CA ARG A 346 12.67 -12.30 -23.83
C ARG A 346 11.81 -12.60 -25.04
#